data_680714274e7713b38500400eb175ed1a
#
_entry.id   680714274e7713b38500400eb175ed1a
#
_cell.length_a   1.000
_cell.length_b   1.000
_cell.length_c   1.000
_cell.angle_alpha   90.00
_cell.angle_beta   90.00
_cell.angle_gamma   90.00
#
_symmetry.space_group_name_H-M   'P 1'
#
loop_
_entity.id
_entity.type
_entity.pdbx_description
1 polymer ?
#
loop_
_entity_poly.entity_id
_entity_poly.type
_entity_poly.pdbx_seq_one_letter_code
_entity_poly.pdbx_strand_id
1 'polypeptide(L)'
;VRLARVAAAGEVFWALLAPDLRHLQRIREPFSVWAPALGQAGKACLGLDDEFLALSACRLLPPLEPGARAFGVGLNYRSHLERLGSAAPAHPLAYLKPDSALVGADDEIAYPAMTEQLDYEVELVAVLARPLGDEPRAASCVLGYTVGNDISARDAGRRIARLDLLTQKAMDRTTPVGPWIVTPEELGVEGQPELDMRLKVNGQLRQQDNSREMIFPVDELLNYLDARISLRPGDLVFTGSTHGVGLEDGRFLMPGDRVEAHIDGLGTLGNRIGPRRVLSPARERGRLGRPAGE
;
A
#
# COMPACT_ATOMS: atom_id res chain seq x y z
N VAL A 1 8.10 -12.45 -12.08
CA VAL A 1 9.30 -11.67 -11.71
C VAL A 1 9.03 -10.76 -10.53
N ARG A 2 10.08 -10.28 -9.85
CA ARG A 2 10.03 -9.33 -8.74
C ARG A 2 10.71 -8.04 -9.12
N LEU A 3 10.05 -6.92 -8.93
CA LEU A 3 10.47 -5.59 -9.39
C LEU A 3 10.52 -4.62 -8.21
N ALA A 4 11.64 -3.96 -8.02
CA ALA A 4 11.80 -2.97 -6.96
C ALA A 4 12.13 -1.58 -7.53
N ARG A 5 11.61 -0.55 -6.87
CA ARG A 5 12.09 0.81 -7.06
C ARG A 5 13.09 1.12 -5.96
N VAL A 6 14.29 1.49 -6.36
CA VAL A 6 15.41 1.62 -5.41
C VAL A 6 16.14 2.94 -5.57
N ALA A 7 16.77 3.36 -4.47
CA ALA A 7 17.79 4.42 -4.49
C ALA A 7 19.14 3.80 -4.16
N ALA A 8 20.12 4.04 -5.02
CA ALA A 8 21.52 3.64 -4.85
C ALA A 8 22.46 4.63 -5.51
N ALA A 9 23.59 4.91 -4.90
CA ALA A 9 24.63 5.83 -5.42
C ALA A 9 24.10 7.22 -5.86
N GLY A 10 23.04 7.71 -5.21
CA GLY A 10 22.42 9.02 -5.50
C GLY A 10 21.41 9.01 -6.66
N GLU A 11 21.15 7.86 -7.27
CA GLU A 11 20.16 7.69 -8.34
C GLU A 11 18.94 6.91 -7.84
N VAL A 12 17.80 7.11 -8.52
CA VAL A 12 16.57 6.35 -8.32
C VAL A 12 16.22 5.65 -9.62
N PHE A 13 16.00 4.33 -9.54
CA PHE A 13 15.69 3.52 -10.72
C PHE A 13 14.83 2.30 -10.36
N TRP A 14 14.26 1.68 -11.38
CA TRP A 14 13.61 0.38 -11.29
C TRP A 14 14.60 -0.74 -11.53
N ALA A 15 14.41 -1.84 -10.83
CA ALA A 15 15.30 -2.99 -10.92
C ALA A 15 14.52 -4.31 -10.87
N LEU A 16 15.05 -5.30 -11.55
CA LEU A 16 14.64 -6.69 -11.45
C LEU A 16 15.42 -7.38 -10.33
N LEU A 17 14.73 -7.99 -9.37
CA LEU A 17 15.38 -8.81 -8.36
C LEU A 17 15.81 -10.16 -8.94
N ALA A 18 17.02 -10.57 -8.59
CA ALA A 18 17.50 -11.90 -8.89
C ALA A 18 16.76 -12.95 -8.03
N PRO A 19 16.73 -14.24 -8.45
CA PRO A 19 16.04 -15.30 -7.72
C PRO A 19 16.55 -15.52 -6.27
N ASP A 20 17.79 -15.13 -5.99
CA ASP A 20 18.40 -15.23 -4.65
C ASP A 20 17.89 -14.15 -3.67
N LEU A 21 17.12 -13.16 -4.14
CA LEU A 21 16.62 -12.02 -3.39
C LEU A 21 17.71 -11.20 -2.69
N ARG A 22 18.94 -11.28 -3.15
CA ARG A 22 20.10 -10.56 -2.60
C ARG A 22 20.73 -9.61 -3.61
N HIS A 23 20.47 -9.84 -4.88
CA HIS A 23 20.99 -9.03 -5.99
C HIS A 23 19.85 -8.49 -6.84
N LEU A 24 20.12 -7.42 -7.55
CA LEU A 24 19.20 -6.82 -8.49
C LEU A 24 19.95 -6.28 -9.71
N GLN A 25 19.27 -6.20 -10.84
CA GLN A 25 19.75 -5.59 -12.07
C GLN A 25 18.88 -4.38 -12.42
N ARG A 26 19.49 -3.26 -12.73
CA ARG A 26 18.80 -2.05 -13.17
C ARG A 26 18.05 -2.29 -14.48
N ILE A 27 16.84 -1.77 -14.58
CA ILE A 27 16.06 -1.70 -15.82
C ILE A 27 16.36 -0.35 -16.46
N ARG A 28 16.82 -0.36 -17.73
CA ARG A 28 17.28 0.85 -18.44
C ARG A 28 16.12 1.70 -18.96
N GLU A 29 15.09 1.04 -19.45
CA GLU A 29 13.93 1.71 -20.03
C GLU A 29 13.08 2.40 -18.93
N PRO A 30 12.38 3.49 -19.25
CA PRO A 30 11.44 4.12 -18.34
C PRO A 30 10.22 3.19 -18.05
N PHE A 31 9.62 3.35 -16.89
CA PHE A 31 8.47 2.56 -16.42
C PHE A 31 7.35 2.50 -17.46
N SER A 32 7.04 3.63 -18.10
CA SER A 32 5.99 3.72 -19.12
C SER A 32 6.21 2.86 -20.36
N VAL A 33 7.45 2.39 -20.58
CA VAL A 33 7.81 1.51 -21.70
C VAL A 33 7.79 0.05 -21.29
N TRP A 34 8.52 -0.31 -20.22
CA TRP A 34 8.69 -1.70 -19.84
C TRP A 34 7.47 -2.28 -19.10
N ALA A 35 6.76 -1.49 -18.27
CA ALA A 35 5.67 -2.02 -17.47
C ALA A 35 4.49 -2.53 -18.31
N PRO A 36 3.99 -1.79 -19.33
CA PRO A 36 2.96 -2.32 -20.22
C PRO A 36 3.41 -3.55 -21.03
N ALA A 37 4.69 -3.60 -21.42
CA ALA A 37 5.23 -4.69 -22.22
C ALA A 37 5.42 -5.98 -21.41
N LEU A 38 5.67 -5.88 -20.12
CA LEU A 38 6.01 -7.00 -19.26
C LEU A 38 4.92 -8.10 -19.26
N GLY A 39 3.65 -7.69 -19.19
CA GLY A 39 2.51 -8.62 -19.22
C GLY A 39 2.33 -9.39 -20.54
N GLN A 40 2.92 -8.88 -21.64
CA GLN A 40 2.82 -9.50 -22.97
C GLN A 40 4.06 -10.33 -23.34
N ALA A 41 5.26 -9.79 -23.02
CA ALA A 41 6.53 -10.36 -23.44
C ALA A 41 7.34 -10.98 -22.29
N GLY A 42 6.81 -10.96 -21.07
CA GLY A 42 7.52 -11.42 -19.88
C GLY A 42 8.84 -10.67 -19.67
N LYS A 43 9.72 -11.20 -18.84
CA LYS A 43 11.01 -10.55 -18.50
C LYS A 43 11.93 -10.28 -19.71
N ALA A 44 11.67 -10.90 -20.86
CA ALA A 44 12.47 -10.69 -22.06
C ALA A 44 12.35 -9.27 -22.64
N CYS A 45 11.32 -8.50 -22.26
CA CYS A 45 11.18 -7.11 -22.67
C CYS A 45 12.01 -6.12 -21.83
N LEU A 46 12.63 -6.58 -20.73
CA LEU A 46 13.41 -5.72 -19.85
C LEU A 46 14.84 -5.56 -20.37
N GLY A 47 15.21 -4.34 -20.69
CA GLY A 47 16.61 -3.99 -20.96
C GLY A 47 17.37 -3.89 -19.65
N LEU A 48 18.05 -4.95 -19.26
CA LEU A 48 18.78 -5.01 -18.01
C LEU A 48 20.24 -4.54 -18.20
N ASP A 49 20.80 -3.91 -17.18
CA ASP A 49 22.23 -3.69 -17.10
C ASP A 49 22.97 -5.03 -16.89
N ASP A 50 24.21 -5.10 -17.34
CA ASP A 50 25.03 -6.32 -17.17
C ASP A 50 25.48 -6.51 -15.70
N GLU A 51 25.53 -5.43 -14.93
CA GLU A 51 26.00 -5.43 -13.55
C GLU A 51 24.90 -5.78 -12.57
N PHE A 52 25.26 -6.59 -11.58
CA PHE A 52 24.42 -6.90 -10.42
C PHE A 52 24.78 -6.00 -9.25
N LEU A 53 23.77 -5.40 -8.64
CA LEU A 53 23.93 -4.62 -7.42
C LEU A 53 23.47 -5.46 -6.22
N ALA A 54 24.18 -5.37 -5.10
CA ALA A 54 23.69 -5.97 -3.86
C ALA A 54 22.45 -5.23 -3.35
N LEU A 55 21.37 -5.95 -3.04
CA LEU A 55 20.16 -5.36 -2.48
C LEU A 55 20.44 -4.59 -1.18
N SER A 56 21.38 -5.08 -0.36
CA SER A 56 21.83 -4.42 0.88
C SER A 56 22.52 -3.07 0.69
N ALA A 57 22.97 -2.77 -0.54
CA ALA A 57 23.55 -1.46 -0.90
C ALA A 57 22.48 -0.47 -1.41
N CYS A 58 21.23 -0.90 -1.50
CA CYS A 58 20.13 -0.11 -2.02
C CYS A 58 19.11 0.19 -0.92
N ARG A 59 18.47 1.35 -1.01
CA ARG A 59 17.28 1.65 -0.23
C ARG A 59 16.04 1.32 -1.07
N LEU A 60 15.17 0.48 -0.55
CA LEU A 60 13.86 0.19 -1.15
C LEU A 60 12.95 1.41 -1.01
N LEU A 61 12.37 1.84 -2.10
CA LEU A 61 11.43 2.96 -2.17
C LEU A 61 9.99 2.42 -2.38
N PRO A 62 8.97 3.22 -2.04
CA PRO A 62 7.62 2.90 -2.48
C PRO A 62 7.61 2.60 -3.98
N PRO A 63 6.96 1.51 -4.43
CA PRO A 63 6.86 1.16 -5.84
C PRO A 63 5.84 2.05 -6.57
N LEU A 64 6.02 3.35 -6.45
CA LEU A 64 5.19 4.41 -7.02
C LEU A 64 6.00 5.18 -8.06
N GLU A 65 5.50 5.23 -9.28
CA GLU A 65 6.09 6.05 -10.34
C GLU A 65 5.77 7.55 -10.09
N PRO A 66 6.68 8.49 -10.40
CA PRO A 66 6.38 9.91 -10.29
C PRO A 66 5.12 10.31 -11.07
N GLY A 67 4.16 10.93 -10.37
CA GLY A 67 2.86 11.33 -10.96
C GLY A 67 1.79 10.24 -10.96
N ALA A 68 2.09 9.01 -10.54
CA ALA A 68 1.10 7.99 -10.26
C ALA A 68 0.38 8.28 -8.93
N ARG A 69 -0.79 7.67 -8.76
CA ARG A 69 -1.67 7.92 -7.62
C ARG A 69 -1.80 6.67 -6.77
N ALA A 70 -2.12 6.87 -5.50
CA ALA A 70 -2.48 5.78 -4.60
C ALA A 70 -3.96 5.92 -4.19
N PHE A 71 -4.73 4.86 -4.44
CA PHE A 71 -6.12 4.74 -4.02
C PHE A 71 -6.19 3.78 -2.84
N GLY A 72 -7.05 4.07 -1.87
CA GLY A 72 -7.39 3.15 -0.81
C GLY A 72 -8.86 2.77 -0.88
N VAL A 73 -9.19 1.58 -0.40
CA VAL A 73 -10.56 1.09 -0.30
C VAL A 73 -10.81 0.59 1.12
N GLY A 74 -11.75 1.19 1.83
CA GLY A 74 -12.16 0.77 3.17
C GLY A 74 -13.26 -0.26 3.16
N LEU A 75 -13.38 -1.02 4.28
CA LEU A 75 -14.49 -1.95 4.55
C LEU A 75 -14.67 -3.04 3.47
N ASN A 76 -13.57 -3.58 2.96
CA ASN A 76 -13.59 -4.52 1.84
C ASN A 76 -13.34 -6.00 2.23
N TYR A 77 -13.31 -6.32 3.52
CA TYR A 77 -13.12 -7.71 3.98
C TYR A 77 -14.26 -8.16 4.88
N ARG A 78 -14.81 -9.36 4.62
CA ARG A 78 -15.92 -9.95 5.39
C ARG A 78 -15.59 -10.05 6.86
N SER A 79 -14.44 -10.58 7.18
CA SER A 79 -13.96 -10.78 8.55
C SER A 79 -13.92 -9.47 9.36
N HIS A 80 -13.49 -8.36 8.72
CA HIS A 80 -13.45 -7.04 9.36
C HIS A 80 -14.87 -6.50 9.62
N LEU A 81 -15.79 -6.61 8.66
CA LEU A 81 -17.18 -6.18 8.83
C LEU A 81 -17.92 -6.97 9.91
N GLU A 82 -17.69 -8.27 9.98
CA GLU A 82 -18.26 -9.14 11.04
C GLU A 82 -17.83 -8.67 12.43
N ARG A 83 -16.55 -8.33 12.60
CA ARG A 83 -16.03 -7.79 13.87
C ARG A 83 -16.60 -6.43 14.22
N LEU A 84 -16.87 -5.59 13.23
CA LEU A 84 -17.48 -4.28 13.41
C LEU A 84 -19.01 -4.35 13.58
N GLY A 85 -19.64 -5.51 13.36
CA GLY A 85 -21.10 -5.65 13.34
C GLY A 85 -21.75 -4.83 12.22
N SER A 86 -21.04 -4.63 11.12
CA SER A 86 -21.46 -3.76 10.00
C SER A 86 -21.89 -4.60 8.80
N ALA A 87 -22.91 -4.12 8.08
CA ALA A 87 -23.29 -4.71 6.80
C ALA A 87 -22.26 -4.36 5.72
N ALA A 88 -22.16 -5.23 4.70
CA ALA A 88 -21.34 -4.95 3.53
C ALA A 88 -21.82 -3.67 2.83
N PRO A 89 -20.91 -2.76 2.43
CA PRO A 89 -21.28 -1.57 1.68
C PRO A 89 -21.81 -1.96 0.29
N ALA A 90 -22.75 -1.17 -0.24
CA ALA A 90 -23.30 -1.41 -1.59
C ALA A 90 -22.29 -1.10 -2.70
N HIS A 91 -21.27 -0.32 -2.41
CA HIS A 91 -20.20 0.11 -3.33
C HIS A 91 -18.87 0.23 -2.59
N PRO A 92 -17.73 0.09 -3.29
CA PRO A 92 -16.42 0.34 -2.71
C PRO A 92 -16.32 1.73 -2.06
N LEU A 93 -15.85 1.80 -0.82
CA LEU A 93 -15.55 3.04 -0.12
C LEU A 93 -14.13 3.48 -0.48
N ALA A 94 -13.99 4.16 -1.61
CA ALA A 94 -12.69 4.55 -2.16
C ALA A 94 -12.26 5.95 -1.73
N TYR A 95 -10.95 6.18 -1.60
CA TYR A 95 -10.32 7.46 -1.29
C TYR A 95 -8.93 7.56 -1.94
N LEU A 96 -8.41 8.78 -2.03
CA LEU A 96 -7.07 9.05 -2.52
C LEU A 96 -6.10 9.23 -1.35
N LYS A 97 -4.89 8.69 -1.51
CA LYS A 97 -3.75 8.94 -0.64
C LYS A 97 -2.75 9.82 -1.39
N PRO A 98 -2.23 10.90 -0.76
CA PRO A 98 -1.17 11.68 -1.38
C PRO A 98 0.14 10.86 -1.43
N ASP A 99 0.98 11.13 -2.40
CA ASP A 99 2.31 10.53 -2.53
C ASP A 99 3.19 10.77 -1.30
N SER A 100 3.04 11.92 -0.64
CA SER A 100 3.73 12.25 0.60
C SER A 100 3.39 11.34 1.79
N ALA A 101 2.26 10.62 1.73
CA ALA A 101 1.90 9.64 2.74
C ALA A 101 2.73 8.35 2.63
N LEU A 102 3.22 8.02 1.42
CA LEU A 102 3.86 6.73 1.16
C LEU A 102 5.30 6.69 1.67
N VAL A 103 5.68 5.55 2.25
CA VAL A 103 7.05 5.23 2.68
C VAL A 103 7.42 3.81 2.26
N GLY A 104 8.71 3.57 2.05
CA GLY A 104 9.23 2.27 1.66
C GLY A 104 9.43 1.31 2.84
N ALA A 105 9.93 0.12 2.52
CA ALA A 105 10.38 -0.83 3.52
C ALA A 105 11.55 -0.22 4.33
N ASP A 106 11.58 -0.54 5.63
CA ASP A 106 12.55 -0.05 6.61
C ASP A 106 12.53 1.47 6.88
N ASP A 107 11.70 2.24 6.18
CA ASP A 107 11.48 3.64 6.50
C ASP A 107 10.74 3.79 7.85
N GLU A 108 11.01 4.89 8.54
CA GLU A 108 10.28 5.24 9.75
C GLU A 108 8.89 5.78 9.40
N ILE A 109 7.85 5.22 10.04
CA ILE A 109 6.48 5.74 9.97
C ILE A 109 6.38 6.93 10.92
N ALA A 110 5.92 8.07 10.41
CA ALA A 110 5.69 9.23 11.25
C ALA A 110 4.52 8.98 12.21
N TYR A 111 4.69 9.28 13.52
CA TYR A 111 3.56 9.31 14.45
C TYR A 111 2.92 10.71 14.39
N PRO A 112 1.69 10.86 13.83
CA PRO A 112 1.07 12.16 13.68
C PRO A 112 0.70 12.79 15.03
N ALA A 113 0.87 14.11 15.15
CA ALA A 113 0.56 14.82 16.39
C ALA A 113 -0.95 14.85 16.73
N MET A 114 -1.81 14.63 15.71
CA MET A 114 -3.25 14.79 15.84
C MET A 114 -3.98 13.56 16.39
N THR A 115 -3.29 12.43 16.56
CA THR A 115 -3.91 11.17 17.01
C THR A 115 -3.27 10.60 18.25
N GLU A 116 -4.06 9.93 19.07
CA GLU A 116 -3.66 9.05 20.16
C GLU A 116 -3.96 7.58 19.82
N GLN A 117 -4.62 7.34 18.68
CA GLN A 117 -5.09 6.03 18.26
C GLN A 117 -4.57 5.71 16.85
N LEU A 118 -3.24 5.60 16.74
CA LEU A 118 -2.58 5.19 15.50
C LEU A 118 -2.72 3.68 15.33
N ASP A 119 -3.32 3.27 14.22
CA ASP A 119 -3.69 1.88 13.96
C ASP A 119 -3.01 1.34 12.69
N TYR A 120 -2.96 0.04 12.54
CA TYR A 120 -2.32 -0.70 11.47
C TYR A 120 -3.35 -1.46 10.64
N GLU A 121 -3.07 -1.63 9.34
CA GLU A 121 -3.92 -2.35 8.39
C GLU A 121 -3.08 -3.02 7.31
N VAL A 122 -2.82 -4.35 7.41
CA VAL A 122 -2.19 -5.07 6.31
C VAL A 122 -3.13 -5.15 5.12
N GLU A 123 -2.62 -4.80 3.93
CA GLU A 123 -3.39 -4.77 2.70
C GLU A 123 -2.63 -5.40 1.52
N LEU A 124 -3.33 -6.14 0.68
CA LEU A 124 -2.88 -6.43 -0.66
C LEU A 124 -2.96 -5.14 -1.48
N VAL A 125 -1.91 -4.82 -2.24
CA VAL A 125 -1.87 -3.63 -3.10
C VAL A 125 -1.64 -4.06 -4.54
N ALA A 126 -2.56 -3.70 -5.43
CA ALA A 126 -2.39 -3.87 -6.86
C ALA A 126 -1.67 -2.67 -7.47
N VAL A 127 -0.75 -2.91 -8.40
CA VAL A 127 0.00 -1.89 -9.16
C VAL A 127 -0.34 -2.02 -10.62
N LEU A 128 -0.73 -0.91 -11.28
CA LEU A 128 -1.15 -0.92 -12.68
C LEU A 128 0.05 -0.90 -13.64
N ALA A 129 0.02 -1.77 -14.67
CA ALA A 129 0.96 -1.75 -15.80
C ALA A 129 0.54 -0.78 -16.89
N ARG A 130 -0.77 -0.66 -17.13
CA ARG A 130 -1.37 0.07 -18.25
C ARG A 130 -2.79 0.54 -17.90
N PRO A 131 -3.36 1.49 -18.65
CA PRO A 131 -4.78 1.86 -18.54
C PRO A 131 -5.69 0.65 -18.78
N LEU A 132 -6.89 0.66 -18.20
CA LEU A 132 -7.86 -0.41 -18.42
C LEU A 132 -8.39 -0.44 -19.86
N GLY A 133 -8.77 0.71 -20.39
CA GLY A 133 -9.38 0.78 -21.73
C GLY A 133 -10.62 -0.11 -21.84
N ASP A 134 -10.73 -0.84 -22.95
CA ASP A 134 -11.83 -1.79 -23.22
C ASP A 134 -11.48 -3.24 -22.82
N GLU A 135 -10.53 -3.43 -21.89
CA GLU A 135 -10.13 -4.76 -21.45
C GLU A 135 -11.26 -5.48 -20.71
N PRO A 136 -11.61 -6.71 -21.12
CA PRO A 136 -12.72 -7.45 -20.49
C PRO A 136 -12.43 -7.84 -19.03
N ARG A 137 -11.15 -7.93 -18.65
CA ARG A 137 -10.69 -8.25 -17.29
C ARG A 137 -9.71 -7.18 -16.84
N ALA A 138 -10.16 -6.32 -15.93
CA ALA A 138 -9.34 -5.21 -15.40
C ALA A 138 -8.04 -5.69 -14.74
N ALA A 139 -8.05 -6.87 -14.09
CA ALA A 139 -6.87 -7.47 -13.49
C ALA A 139 -5.77 -7.81 -14.51
N SER A 140 -6.08 -7.92 -15.81
CA SER A 140 -5.07 -8.09 -16.87
C SER A 140 -4.21 -6.83 -17.07
N CYS A 141 -4.64 -5.69 -16.52
CA CYS A 141 -3.89 -4.44 -16.55
C CYS A 141 -2.96 -4.27 -15.32
N VAL A 142 -3.00 -5.22 -14.39
CA VAL A 142 -2.16 -5.21 -13.18
C VAL A 142 -0.75 -5.66 -13.55
N LEU A 143 0.25 -4.86 -13.21
CA LEU A 143 1.66 -5.20 -13.29
C LEU A 143 2.02 -6.31 -12.30
N GLY A 144 1.48 -6.20 -11.10
CA GLY A 144 1.71 -7.13 -10.01
C GLY A 144 1.15 -6.62 -8.70
N TYR A 145 1.49 -7.34 -7.65
CA TYR A 145 1.00 -7.08 -6.31
C TYR A 145 2.15 -6.80 -5.34
N THR A 146 1.86 -6.04 -4.30
CA THR A 146 2.80 -5.73 -3.23
C THR A 146 2.08 -5.67 -1.89
N VAL A 147 2.82 -5.53 -0.80
CA VAL A 147 2.28 -5.40 0.55
C VAL A 147 2.09 -3.93 0.88
N GLY A 148 0.96 -3.58 1.49
CA GLY A 148 0.70 -2.28 2.07
C GLY A 148 0.40 -2.37 3.56
N ASN A 149 0.57 -1.24 4.24
CA ASN A 149 0.08 -1.05 5.59
C ASN A 149 -0.60 0.32 5.68
N ASP A 150 -1.94 0.33 5.64
CA ASP A 150 -2.72 1.58 5.62
C ASP A 150 -2.91 2.14 7.04
N ILE A 151 -1.83 2.73 7.56
CA ILE A 151 -1.83 3.34 8.88
C ILE A 151 -2.94 4.39 9.02
N SER A 152 -3.70 4.29 10.10
CA SER A 152 -4.95 5.00 10.33
C SER A 152 -4.95 5.75 11.65
N ALA A 153 -5.36 7.03 11.65
CA ALA A 153 -5.59 7.83 12.84
C ALA A 153 -7.07 7.75 13.26
N ARG A 154 -7.43 6.76 14.09
CA ARG A 154 -8.83 6.42 14.34
C ARG A 154 -9.64 7.50 15.04
N ASP A 155 -9.03 8.27 15.92
CA ASP A 155 -9.69 9.35 16.68
C ASP A 155 -9.69 10.69 15.93
N ALA A 156 -8.77 10.91 14.99
CA ALA A 156 -8.61 12.19 14.33
C ALA A 156 -9.81 12.55 13.44
N GLY A 157 -10.31 11.60 12.64
CA GLY A 157 -11.43 11.82 11.73
C GLY A 157 -12.80 11.89 12.40
N ARG A 158 -12.95 11.36 13.62
CA ARG A 158 -14.23 11.37 14.36
C ARG A 158 -14.65 12.74 14.88
N ARG A 159 -13.70 13.67 14.97
CA ARG A 159 -13.94 15.02 15.49
C ARG A 159 -14.66 15.94 14.50
N ILE A 160 -14.61 15.60 13.20
CA ILE A 160 -15.12 16.46 12.12
C ILE A 160 -16.42 15.92 11.55
N ALA A 161 -16.48 14.63 11.31
CA ALA A 161 -17.63 13.95 10.72
C ALA A 161 -17.67 12.48 11.16
N ARG A 162 -18.74 11.75 10.80
CA ARG A 162 -18.83 10.29 11.04
C ARG A 162 -17.68 9.53 10.37
N LEU A 163 -17.21 10.02 9.22
CA LEU A 163 -16.11 9.44 8.46
C LEU A 163 -15.36 10.55 7.71
N ASP A 164 -14.11 10.80 8.10
CA ASP A 164 -13.19 11.72 7.41
C ASP A 164 -11.94 10.92 7.03
N LEU A 165 -11.94 10.37 5.82
CA LEU A 165 -10.86 9.53 5.31
C LEU A 165 -9.59 10.32 5.04
N LEU A 166 -9.70 11.60 4.67
CA LEU A 166 -8.51 12.45 4.48
C LEU A 166 -7.73 12.56 5.80
N THR A 167 -8.40 12.92 6.89
CA THR A 167 -7.76 13.07 8.20
C THR A 167 -7.28 11.75 8.76
N GLN A 168 -8.00 10.63 8.49
CA GLN A 168 -7.62 9.32 9.02
C GLN A 168 -6.50 8.65 8.26
N LYS A 169 -6.39 8.84 6.93
CA LYS A 169 -5.66 7.97 6.01
C LYS A 169 -4.62 8.68 5.14
N ALA A 170 -4.62 10.03 5.09
CA ALA A 170 -3.78 10.80 4.16
C ALA A 170 -2.68 11.62 4.85
N MET A 171 -2.15 11.10 5.94
CA MET A 171 -1.11 11.78 6.71
C MET A 171 0.28 11.50 6.11
N ASP A 172 1.14 12.52 6.10
CA ASP A 172 2.51 12.40 5.58
C ASP A 172 3.29 11.27 6.26
N ARG A 173 3.93 10.42 5.45
CA ARG A 173 4.83 9.33 5.88
C ARG A 173 4.17 8.32 6.82
N THR A 174 2.92 7.96 6.56
CA THR A 174 2.18 7.00 7.39
C THR A 174 1.75 5.74 6.63
N THR A 175 2.03 5.63 5.34
CA THR A 175 1.56 4.50 4.55
C THR A 175 2.73 3.71 3.95
N PRO A 176 3.26 2.71 4.66
CA PRO A 176 4.24 1.80 4.09
C PRO A 176 3.68 1.03 2.89
N VAL A 177 4.49 0.87 1.84
CA VAL A 177 4.19 0.04 0.67
C VAL A 177 5.48 -0.54 0.08
N GLY A 178 5.46 -1.83 -0.25
CA GLY A 178 6.62 -2.58 -0.74
C GLY A 178 6.65 -4.00 -0.15
N PRO A 179 7.82 -4.65 -0.06
CA PRO A 179 9.16 -4.15 -0.42
C PRO A 179 9.40 -4.08 -1.93
N TRP A 180 8.69 -4.86 -2.73
CA TRP A 180 8.77 -4.97 -4.19
C TRP A 180 7.43 -5.38 -4.77
N ILE A 181 7.29 -5.29 -6.09
CA ILE A 181 6.14 -5.80 -6.84
C ILE A 181 6.44 -7.24 -7.28
N VAL A 182 5.48 -8.14 -7.12
CA VAL A 182 5.54 -9.52 -7.63
C VAL A 182 4.48 -9.68 -8.72
N THR A 183 4.90 -10.10 -9.91
CA THR A 183 3.96 -10.25 -11.04
C THR A 183 3.03 -11.45 -10.84
N PRO A 184 1.81 -11.44 -11.43
CA PRO A 184 0.87 -12.57 -11.37
C PRO A 184 1.49 -13.88 -11.85
N GLU A 185 2.32 -13.84 -12.90
CA GLU A 185 3.07 -15.00 -13.41
C GLU A 185 4.00 -15.62 -12.36
N GLU A 186 4.72 -14.80 -11.61
CA GLU A 186 5.60 -15.26 -10.53
C GLU A 186 4.81 -15.90 -9.38
N LEU A 187 3.61 -15.41 -9.12
CA LEU A 187 2.70 -15.98 -8.12
C LEU A 187 1.98 -17.25 -8.63
N GLY A 188 2.04 -17.52 -9.91
CA GLY A 188 1.33 -18.65 -10.54
C GLY A 188 -0.18 -18.46 -10.53
N VAL A 189 -0.68 -17.23 -10.62
CA VAL A 189 -2.11 -16.90 -10.55
C VAL A 189 -2.59 -16.23 -11.83
N GLU A 190 -3.83 -16.53 -12.21
CA GLU A 190 -4.57 -15.82 -13.24
C GLU A 190 -5.68 -14.98 -12.59
N GLY A 191 -5.49 -13.65 -12.51
CA GLY A 191 -6.44 -12.74 -11.88
C GLY A 191 -6.08 -12.39 -10.45
N GLN A 192 -7.09 -12.37 -9.53
CA GLN A 192 -6.86 -12.05 -8.13
C GLN A 192 -6.11 -13.17 -7.41
N PRO A 193 -4.99 -12.89 -6.75
CA PRO A 193 -4.32 -13.87 -5.92
C PRO A 193 -5.08 -14.10 -4.60
N GLU A 194 -5.13 -15.36 -4.17
CA GLU A 194 -5.66 -15.79 -2.87
C GLU A 194 -4.48 -16.09 -1.94
N LEU A 195 -4.00 -15.07 -1.23
CA LEU A 195 -2.78 -15.11 -0.44
C LEU A 195 -3.07 -14.95 1.04
N ASP A 196 -2.35 -15.70 1.88
CA ASP A 196 -2.39 -15.51 3.32
C ASP A 196 -1.68 -14.21 3.70
N MET A 197 -2.37 -13.42 4.52
CA MET A 197 -1.97 -12.11 4.98
C MET A 197 -1.84 -12.11 6.50
N ARG A 198 -0.77 -11.51 7.03
CA ARG A 198 -0.56 -11.38 8.48
C ARG A 198 0.18 -10.10 8.84
N LEU A 199 -0.12 -9.57 10.01
CA LEU A 199 0.60 -8.44 10.57
C LEU A 199 0.99 -8.73 12.01
N LYS A 200 2.22 -8.36 12.36
CA LYS A 200 2.75 -8.45 13.71
C LYS A 200 3.16 -7.07 14.21
N VAL A 201 2.93 -6.81 15.48
CA VAL A 201 3.46 -5.66 16.21
C VAL A 201 4.36 -6.19 17.32
N ASN A 202 5.64 -5.80 17.31
CA ASN A 202 6.66 -6.28 18.25
C ASN A 202 6.71 -7.83 18.33
N GLY A 203 6.60 -8.49 17.18
CA GLY A 203 6.57 -9.95 17.07
C GLY A 203 5.26 -10.62 17.44
N GLN A 204 4.28 -9.91 18.01
CA GLN A 204 2.97 -10.44 18.36
C GLN A 204 2.02 -10.36 17.16
N LEU A 205 1.39 -11.48 16.81
CA LEU A 205 0.39 -11.55 15.75
C LEU A 205 -0.83 -10.70 16.12
N ARG A 206 -1.25 -9.84 15.18
CA ARG A 206 -2.40 -8.95 15.30
C ARG A 206 -3.47 -9.24 14.25
N GLN A 207 -3.07 -9.31 12.99
CA GLN A 207 -3.97 -9.62 11.88
C GLN A 207 -3.53 -10.94 11.23
N GLN A 208 -4.50 -11.76 10.84
CA GLN A 208 -4.29 -12.98 10.06
C GLN A 208 -5.56 -13.31 9.29
N ASP A 209 -5.47 -13.33 7.97
CA ASP A 209 -6.58 -13.64 7.07
C ASP A 209 -6.07 -14.03 5.68
N ASN A 210 -6.95 -14.16 4.71
CA ASN A 210 -6.62 -14.44 3.32
C ASN A 210 -7.30 -13.43 2.39
N SER A 211 -6.62 -13.03 1.32
CA SER A 211 -7.14 -12.05 0.35
C SER A 211 -8.40 -12.49 -0.40
N ARG A 212 -8.76 -13.79 -0.37
CA ARG A 212 -10.04 -14.29 -0.89
C ARG A 212 -11.28 -13.75 -0.14
N GLU A 213 -11.09 -13.23 1.08
CA GLU A 213 -12.17 -12.67 1.90
C GLU A 213 -12.60 -11.26 1.47
N MET A 214 -12.02 -10.73 0.37
CA MET A 214 -12.48 -9.48 -0.24
C MET A 214 -13.97 -9.57 -0.63
N ILE A 215 -14.70 -8.49 -0.36
CA ILE A 215 -16.09 -8.30 -0.76
C ILE A 215 -16.16 -7.90 -2.22
N PHE A 216 -15.36 -6.89 -2.58
CA PHE A 216 -15.17 -6.42 -3.96
C PHE A 216 -13.82 -6.92 -4.46
N PRO A 217 -13.77 -7.87 -5.40
CA PRO A 217 -12.53 -8.37 -5.99
C PRO A 217 -11.74 -7.26 -6.71
N VAL A 218 -10.46 -7.52 -6.99
CA VAL A 218 -9.58 -6.55 -7.67
C VAL A 218 -10.18 -6.05 -8.99
N ASP A 219 -10.74 -6.93 -9.82
CA ASP A 219 -11.40 -6.54 -11.07
C ASP A 219 -12.51 -5.51 -10.85
N GLU A 220 -13.34 -5.72 -9.84
CA GLU A 220 -14.46 -4.82 -9.52
C GLU A 220 -13.95 -3.49 -8.97
N LEU A 221 -12.93 -3.52 -8.11
CA LEU A 221 -12.30 -2.30 -7.59
C LEU A 221 -11.70 -1.45 -8.71
N LEU A 222 -10.96 -2.07 -9.62
CA LEU A 222 -10.34 -1.36 -10.75
C LEU A 222 -11.39 -0.75 -11.67
N ASN A 223 -12.42 -1.51 -12.06
CA ASN A 223 -13.53 -0.99 -12.87
C ASN A 223 -14.29 0.13 -12.16
N TYR A 224 -14.53 -0.02 -10.85
CA TYR A 224 -15.20 1.02 -10.06
C TYR A 224 -14.42 2.32 -10.02
N LEU A 225 -13.10 2.24 -9.85
CA LEU A 225 -12.22 3.40 -9.83
C LEU A 225 -12.11 4.04 -11.23
N ASP A 226 -11.85 3.24 -12.26
CA ASP A 226 -11.63 3.73 -13.63
C ASP A 226 -12.85 4.43 -14.21
N ALA A 227 -14.07 3.96 -13.89
CA ALA A 227 -15.32 4.63 -14.26
C ALA A 227 -15.47 6.05 -13.69
N ARG A 228 -14.63 6.46 -12.73
CA ARG A 228 -14.64 7.77 -12.07
C ARG A 228 -13.39 8.58 -12.36
N ILE A 229 -12.25 7.92 -12.36
CA ILE A 229 -10.92 8.52 -12.53
C ILE A 229 -10.09 7.54 -13.36
N SER A 230 -9.88 7.83 -14.65
CA SER A 230 -9.09 6.96 -15.53
C SER A 230 -7.78 6.54 -14.88
N LEU A 231 -7.62 5.24 -14.67
CA LEU A 231 -6.42 4.68 -14.05
C LEU A 231 -5.23 4.73 -15.01
N ARG A 232 -4.03 4.84 -14.46
CA ARG A 232 -2.79 5.06 -15.22
C ARG A 232 -1.73 4.03 -14.82
N PRO A 233 -0.75 3.78 -15.70
CA PRO A 233 0.41 2.98 -15.35
C PRO A 233 1.09 3.51 -14.06
N GLY A 234 1.40 2.60 -13.15
CA GLY A 234 2.00 2.92 -11.86
C GLY A 234 1.02 3.32 -10.75
N ASP A 235 -0.27 3.52 -11.02
CA ASP A 235 -1.26 3.74 -9.97
C ASP A 235 -1.32 2.52 -9.03
N LEU A 236 -1.43 2.79 -7.74
CA LEU A 236 -1.56 1.81 -6.67
C LEU A 236 -3.01 1.74 -6.19
N VAL A 237 -3.51 0.53 -5.94
CA VAL A 237 -4.82 0.29 -5.33
C VAL A 237 -4.67 -0.59 -4.10
N PHE A 238 -4.80 0.01 -2.91
CA PHE A 238 -4.91 -0.65 -1.63
C PHE A 238 -6.31 -1.25 -1.53
N THR A 239 -6.40 -2.56 -1.32
CA THR A 239 -7.65 -3.30 -1.49
C THR A 239 -8.50 -3.42 -0.23
N GLY A 240 -8.09 -2.79 0.86
CA GLY A 240 -8.74 -2.91 2.16
C GLY A 240 -8.02 -3.89 3.09
N SER A 241 -8.36 -3.82 4.36
CA SER A 241 -7.73 -4.60 5.42
C SER A 241 -8.69 -5.60 6.08
N THR A 242 -8.09 -6.57 6.75
CA THR A 242 -8.73 -7.69 7.45
C THR A 242 -9.08 -7.31 8.89
N HIS A 243 -9.73 -8.22 9.62
CA HIS A 243 -9.93 -8.10 11.06
C HIS A 243 -8.60 -8.06 11.84
N GLY A 244 -8.66 -7.73 13.14
CA GLY A 244 -7.53 -7.71 14.06
C GLY A 244 -6.82 -6.37 14.15
N VAL A 245 -7.43 -5.31 13.61
CA VAL A 245 -6.95 -3.92 13.76
C VAL A 245 -7.09 -3.43 15.20
N GLY A 246 -6.27 -2.46 15.60
CA GLY A 246 -6.29 -1.90 16.94
C GLY A 246 -7.63 -1.26 17.33
N LEU A 247 -8.43 -0.83 16.34
CA LEU A 247 -9.79 -0.32 16.56
C LEU A 247 -10.72 -1.36 17.23
N GLU A 248 -10.49 -2.65 17.00
CA GLU A 248 -11.36 -3.73 17.51
C GLU A 248 -11.09 -4.05 18.98
N ASP A 249 -9.86 -3.85 19.46
CA ASP A 249 -9.46 -4.27 20.81
C ASP A 249 -8.75 -3.17 21.63
N GLY A 250 -8.61 -1.97 21.07
CA GLY A 250 -8.01 -0.81 21.74
C GLY A 250 -6.48 -0.85 21.78
N ARG A 251 -5.81 -1.77 21.06
CA ARG A 251 -4.35 -1.89 21.06
C ARG A 251 -3.73 -1.13 19.89
N PHE A 252 -3.52 0.14 20.08
CA PHE A 252 -2.95 1.06 19.09
C PHE A 252 -1.43 1.05 19.10
N LEU A 253 -0.84 1.54 18.02
CA LEU A 253 0.61 1.69 17.85
C LEU A 253 1.16 2.79 18.75
N MET A 254 2.37 2.56 19.25
CA MET A 254 3.11 3.51 20.07
C MET A 254 4.46 3.85 19.41
N PRO A 255 5.03 5.03 19.70
CA PRO A 255 6.40 5.34 19.26
C PRO A 255 7.39 4.25 19.67
N GLY A 256 8.22 3.82 18.73
CA GLY A 256 9.21 2.75 18.93
C GLY A 256 8.73 1.36 18.52
N ASP A 257 7.43 1.13 18.34
CA ASP A 257 6.90 -0.15 17.88
C ASP A 257 7.48 -0.55 16.53
N ARG A 258 7.72 -1.85 16.36
CA ARG A 258 8.06 -2.48 15.10
C ARG A 258 6.81 -3.18 14.52
N VAL A 259 6.46 -2.81 13.31
CA VAL A 259 5.33 -3.39 12.57
C VAL A 259 5.87 -4.19 11.40
N GLU A 260 5.37 -5.42 11.22
CA GLU A 260 5.76 -6.32 10.15
C GLU A 260 4.49 -6.84 9.46
N ALA A 261 4.16 -6.26 8.31
CA ALA A 261 3.09 -6.73 7.43
C ALA A 261 3.68 -7.75 6.43
N HIS A 262 3.07 -8.92 6.32
CA HIS A 262 3.52 -10.00 5.45
C HIS A 262 2.36 -10.56 4.64
N ILE A 263 2.62 -10.79 3.36
CA ILE A 263 1.70 -11.54 2.47
C ILE A 263 2.51 -12.62 1.79
N ASP A 264 2.01 -13.85 1.82
CA ASP A 264 2.69 -15.01 1.25
C ASP A 264 2.96 -14.80 -0.25
N GLY A 265 4.16 -15.15 -0.69
CA GLY A 265 4.62 -14.90 -2.07
C GLY A 265 5.11 -13.47 -2.35
N LEU A 266 4.61 -12.45 -1.63
CA LEU A 266 5.00 -11.04 -1.83
C LEU A 266 6.18 -10.62 -0.96
N GLY A 267 6.28 -11.14 0.27
CA GLY A 267 7.36 -10.81 1.21
C GLY A 267 6.88 -10.08 2.45
N THR A 268 7.81 -9.45 3.15
CA THR A 268 7.55 -8.74 4.41
C THR A 268 7.91 -7.27 4.27
N LEU A 269 6.98 -6.42 4.65
CA LEU A 269 7.13 -4.97 4.77
C LEU A 269 7.32 -4.63 6.26
N GLY A 270 8.54 -4.34 6.66
CA GLY A 270 8.90 -4.02 8.03
C GLY A 270 9.14 -2.53 8.21
N ASN A 271 8.57 -1.93 9.25
CA ASN A 271 8.75 -0.52 9.58
C ASN A 271 8.81 -0.31 11.09
N ARG A 272 9.35 0.83 11.49
CA ARG A 272 9.36 1.28 12.89
C ARG A 272 8.49 2.53 13.04
N ILE A 273 7.75 2.61 14.12
CA ILE A 273 6.99 3.82 14.47
C ILE A 273 7.94 4.85 15.07
N GLY A 274 8.03 6.00 14.43
CA GLY A 274 8.86 7.12 14.87
C GLY A 274 8.31 7.84 16.11
N PRO A 275 9.06 8.82 16.59
CA PRO A 275 8.60 9.68 17.69
C PRO A 275 7.37 10.48 17.26
N ARG A 276 6.53 10.80 18.25
CA ARG A 276 5.35 11.64 18.00
C ARG A 276 5.77 13.03 17.51
N ARG A 277 5.21 13.46 16.38
CA ARG A 277 5.44 14.81 15.86
C ARG A 277 4.85 15.86 16.78
N VAL A 278 5.60 16.93 16.99
CA VAL A 278 5.13 18.12 17.69
C VAL A 278 4.73 19.16 16.64
N LEU A 279 3.50 19.68 16.74
CA LEU A 279 3.06 20.76 15.85
C LEU A 279 3.58 22.09 16.37
N SER A 280 3.96 22.98 15.45
CA SER A 280 4.17 24.38 15.80
C SER A 280 2.86 25.03 16.27
N PRO A 281 2.90 26.08 17.11
CA PRO A 281 1.67 26.75 17.58
C PRO A 281 0.73 27.22 16.46
N ALA A 282 1.28 27.56 15.30
CA ALA A 282 0.49 27.95 14.13
C ALA A 282 -0.29 26.76 13.52
N ARG A 283 0.33 25.57 13.50
CA ARG A 283 -0.31 24.34 12.99
C ARG A 283 -1.26 23.71 14.02
N GLU A 284 -1.04 23.95 15.28
CA GLU A 284 -1.89 23.46 16.37
C GLU A 284 -3.30 24.07 16.34
N ARG A 285 -3.44 25.34 15.89
CA ARG A 285 -4.74 25.98 15.64
C ARG A 285 -5.56 25.26 14.57
N GLY A 286 -4.93 24.68 13.54
CA GLY A 286 -5.61 23.87 12.53
C GLY A 286 -6.06 22.47 13.05
N ARG A 287 -5.41 21.94 14.09
CA ARG A 287 -5.77 20.66 14.73
C ARG A 287 -7.12 20.69 15.44
N LEU A 288 -7.43 21.79 16.09
CA LEU A 288 -8.57 21.87 17.00
C LEU A 288 -9.89 22.29 16.33
N GLY A 289 -9.85 22.71 15.05
CA GLY A 289 -11.02 23.32 14.43
C GLY A 289 -11.42 24.63 15.13
N ARG A 290 -12.47 25.26 14.64
CA ARG A 290 -13.11 26.36 15.40
C ARG A 290 -13.93 25.75 16.53
N PRO A 291 -13.95 26.34 17.75
CA PRO A 291 -14.90 25.92 18.77
C PRO A 291 -16.33 26.00 18.18
N ALA A 292 -17.13 24.97 18.44
CA ALA A 292 -18.53 24.98 18.04
C ALA A 292 -19.23 26.13 18.76
N GLY A 293 -19.55 27.22 18.04
CA GLY A 293 -20.29 28.34 18.59
C GLY A 293 -19.75 29.77 18.32
N GLU A 294 -18.80 29.95 17.39
CA GLU A 294 -18.51 31.29 16.80
C GLU A 294 -19.03 31.43 15.37
#